data_ae9a21f775cb55d01bf94b6823a11c72
#
_entry.id   ae9a21f775cb55d01bf94b6823a11c72
#
_cell.length_a   1.000
_cell.length_b   1.000
_cell.length_c   1.000
_cell.angle_alpha   90.00
_cell.angle_beta   90.00
_cell.angle_gamma   90.00
#
_symmetry.space_group_name_H-M   'P 1'
#
loop_
_entity.id
_entity.type
_entity.pdbx_description
1 polymer ?
#
loop_
_entity_poly.entity_id
_entity_poly.type
_entity_poly.pdbx_seq_one_letter_code
_entity_poly.pdbx_strand_id
1 'polypeptide(L)'
;MSGDLNPFAKVYMGNQTAPIHISSCLKHTNDPVWEFATEFICADKKSSVITIKVIDDRDFLKDPVVGYMSVRLTDLLRAKEQAGRDWWPLSGCKTGRLRLSTDWKPLELSLHGVDQYVPPIGVVRLWLKNATDVKWVHLNLICLPDF
;
A
#
# COMPACT_ATOMS: atom_id res chain seq x y z
N MET A 1 -23.66 -14.05 1.01
CA MET A 1 -23.69 -12.68 0.49
C MET A 1 -22.41 -11.97 0.92
N SER A 2 -21.58 -11.57 -0.01
CA SER A 2 -20.56 -10.60 0.31
C SER A 2 -21.22 -9.25 0.40
N GLY A 3 -21.47 -8.76 1.60
CA GLY A 3 -21.92 -7.39 1.80
C GLY A 3 -20.84 -6.41 1.32
N ASP A 4 -21.25 -5.21 0.96
CA ASP A 4 -20.31 -4.17 0.62
C ASP A 4 -19.42 -3.82 1.82
N LEU A 5 -18.16 -3.61 1.55
CA LEU A 5 -17.18 -3.25 2.56
C LEU A 5 -17.21 -1.74 2.86
N ASN A 6 -16.62 -1.37 3.99
CA ASN A 6 -16.29 0.01 4.33
C ASN A 6 -14.76 0.17 4.31
N PRO A 7 -14.13 0.20 3.12
CA PRO A 7 -12.70 0.07 3.02
C PRO A 7 -11.95 1.36 3.32
N PHE A 8 -10.84 1.23 4.02
CA PHE A 8 -9.80 2.22 4.13
C PHE A 8 -8.43 1.56 4.00
N ALA A 9 -7.42 2.34 3.70
CA ALA A 9 -6.07 1.85 3.48
C ALA A 9 -5.10 2.40 4.52
N LYS A 10 -4.19 1.55 4.98
CA LYS A 10 -3.04 1.93 5.81
C LYS A 10 -1.77 1.66 5.04
N VAL A 11 -0.89 2.66 5.01
CA VAL A 11 0.42 2.57 4.37
C VAL A 11 1.49 2.43 5.44
N TYR A 12 2.35 1.43 5.28
CA TYR A 12 3.47 1.15 6.18
C TYR A 12 4.78 1.18 5.40
N MET A 13 5.85 1.55 6.08
CA MET A 13 7.19 1.51 5.53
C MET A 13 8.10 0.62 6.36
N GLY A 14 8.79 -0.30 5.71
CA GLY A 14 9.70 -1.23 6.37
C GLY A 14 9.00 -2.06 7.45
N ASN A 15 9.67 -2.23 8.59
CA ASN A 15 9.17 -2.98 9.74
C ASN A 15 8.43 -2.12 10.77
N GLN A 16 8.05 -0.91 10.41
CA GLN A 16 7.33 -0.03 11.32
C GLN A 16 5.94 -0.59 11.64
N THR A 17 5.59 -0.55 12.92
CA THR A 17 4.28 -1.02 13.40
C THR A 17 3.18 0.03 13.23
N ALA A 18 3.57 1.31 13.26
CA ALA A 18 2.66 2.42 13.01
C ALA A 18 2.58 2.75 11.52
N PRO A 19 1.38 2.99 10.98
CA PRO A 19 1.24 3.40 9.60
C PRO A 19 1.78 4.82 9.38
N ILE A 20 2.40 5.07 8.23
CA ILE A 20 2.82 6.41 7.82
C ILE A 20 1.66 7.24 7.27
N HIS A 21 0.61 6.59 6.81
CA HIS A 21 -0.60 7.22 6.33
C HIS A 21 -1.81 6.30 6.47
N ILE A 22 -2.96 6.90 6.74
CA ILE A 22 -4.27 6.22 6.79
C ILE A 22 -5.21 7.01 5.89
N SER A 23 -5.84 6.32 4.94
CA SER A 23 -6.81 6.93 4.03
C SER A 23 -8.13 7.24 4.74
N SER A 24 -8.99 8.01 4.07
CA SER A 24 -10.39 8.10 4.46
C SER A 24 -11.08 6.73 4.34
N CYS A 25 -12.06 6.49 5.18
CA CYS A 25 -12.91 5.32 5.10
C CYS A 25 -14.08 5.63 4.16
N LEU A 26 -14.25 4.80 3.15
CA LEU A 26 -15.40 4.87 2.25
C LEU A 26 -16.45 3.87 2.69
N LYS A 27 -17.71 4.19 2.48
CA LYS A 27 -18.82 3.35 2.94
C LYS A 27 -19.44 2.59 1.76
N HIS A 28 -19.77 1.33 2.01
CA HIS A 28 -20.57 0.49 1.11
C HIS A 28 -19.99 0.36 -0.31
N THR A 29 -18.70 0.04 -0.42
CA THR A 29 -18.08 -0.17 -1.73
C THR A 29 -17.03 -1.25 -1.71
N ASN A 30 -16.98 -2.04 -2.77
CA ASN A 30 -15.89 -3.00 -3.03
C ASN A 30 -14.85 -2.45 -4.02
N ASP A 31 -15.09 -1.26 -4.55
CA ASP A 31 -14.24 -0.58 -5.51
C ASP A 31 -13.91 0.85 -5.03
N PRO A 32 -13.19 1.00 -3.91
CA PRO A 32 -12.94 2.31 -3.32
C PRO A 32 -12.02 3.17 -4.20
N VAL A 33 -12.34 4.45 -4.29
CA VAL A 33 -11.53 5.47 -4.94
C VAL A 33 -11.10 6.48 -3.89
N TRP A 34 -9.84 6.39 -3.44
CA TRP A 34 -9.33 7.26 -2.39
C TRP A 34 -8.62 8.52 -2.93
N GLU A 35 -7.86 8.39 -3.98
CA GLU A 35 -7.10 9.45 -4.64
C GLU A 35 -6.35 10.37 -3.67
N PHE A 36 -5.49 9.81 -2.84
CA PHE A 36 -4.62 10.61 -2.00
C PHE A 36 -3.15 10.44 -2.36
N ALA A 37 -2.36 11.46 -2.07
CA ALA A 37 -0.92 11.40 -2.13
C ALA A 37 -0.32 11.64 -0.74
N THR A 38 0.71 10.90 -0.41
CA THR A 38 1.50 11.09 0.79
C THR A 38 2.98 11.17 0.44
N GLU A 39 3.72 11.96 1.18
CA GLU A 39 5.17 12.09 1.04
C GLU A 39 5.84 11.69 2.34
N PHE A 40 6.93 10.98 2.24
CA PHE A 40 7.70 10.56 3.40
C PHE A 40 9.19 10.42 3.07
N ILE A 41 10.02 10.58 4.08
CA ILE A 41 11.45 10.40 3.94
C ILE A 41 11.79 8.91 3.96
N CYS A 42 12.55 8.49 2.98
CA CYS A 42 13.07 7.15 2.87
C CYS A 42 14.60 7.17 3.07
N ALA A 43 15.08 6.47 4.09
CA ALA A 43 16.49 6.45 4.42
C ALA A 43 17.33 5.59 3.46
N ASP A 44 16.75 4.58 2.85
CA ASP A 44 17.41 3.70 1.89
C ASP A 44 16.46 3.22 0.79
N LYS A 45 16.64 3.77 -0.39
CA LYS A 45 15.86 3.42 -1.59
C LYS A 45 15.92 1.91 -1.92
N LYS A 46 17.08 1.29 -1.72
CA LYS A 46 17.32 -0.09 -2.17
C LYS A 46 16.69 -1.15 -1.28
N SER A 47 16.67 -0.90 0.03
CA SER A 47 16.19 -1.86 1.02
C SER A 47 14.76 -1.59 1.49
N SER A 48 14.16 -0.46 1.12
CA SER A 48 12.84 -0.09 1.60
C SER A 48 11.73 -0.91 0.95
N VAL A 49 10.81 -1.36 1.79
CA VAL A 49 9.59 -2.09 1.41
C VAL A 49 8.39 -1.27 1.82
N ILE A 50 7.45 -1.12 0.92
CA ILE A 50 6.17 -0.45 1.20
C ILE A 50 5.09 -1.52 1.32
N THR A 51 4.33 -1.47 2.40
CA THR A 51 3.20 -2.35 2.64
C THR A 51 1.92 -1.51 2.71
N ILE A 52 0.93 -1.89 1.95
CA ILE A 52 -0.40 -1.27 1.97
C ILE A 52 -1.42 -2.33 2.35
N LYS A 53 -2.19 -2.06 3.40
CA LYS A 53 -3.26 -2.94 3.85
C LYS A 53 -4.60 -2.27 3.58
N VAL A 54 -5.50 -3.00 2.96
CA VAL A 54 -6.90 -2.60 2.81
C VAL A 54 -7.70 -3.27 3.92
N ILE A 55 -8.42 -2.47 4.68
CA ILE A 55 -9.08 -2.86 5.92
C ILE A 55 -10.56 -2.50 5.81
N ASP A 56 -11.41 -3.37 6.32
CA ASP A 56 -12.84 -3.12 6.41
C ASP A 56 -13.18 -2.54 7.78
N ASP A 57 -13.71 -1.32 7.81
CA ASP A 57 -14.15 -0.66 9.04
C ASP A 57 -15.45 -1.30 9.54
N ARG A 58 -15.37 -1.94 10.70
CA ARG A 58 -16.51 -2.57 11.38
C ARG A 58 -16.72 -1.94 12.74
N ASP A 59 -17.67 -1.05 12.84
CA ASP A 59 -17.91 -0.10 13.93
C ASP A 59 -17.77 -0.65 15.37
N PHE A 60 -17.98 -1.94 15.59
CA PHE A 60 -17.95 -2.55 16.94
C PHE A 60 -17.09 -3.81 17.04
N LEU A 61 -16.45 -4.20 15.95
CA LEU A 61 -15.62 -5.38 15.88
C LEU A 61 -14.20 -5.00 15.47
N LYS A 62 -13.25 -5.90 15.72
CA LYS A 62 -11.89 -5.71 15.20
C LYS A 62 -11.95 -5.60 13.67
N ASP A 63 -11.37 -4.53 13.15
CA ASP A 63 -11.31 -4.29 11.71
C ASP A 63 -10.40 -5.33 11.03
N PRO A 64 -10.94 -6.17 10.17
CA PRO A 64 -10.15 -7.19 9.52
C PRO A 64 -9.42 -6.64 8.30
N VAL A 65 -8.23 -7.16 8.05
CA VAL A 65 -7.49 -6.92 6.81
C VAL A 65 -8.15 -7.73 5.69
N VAL A 66 -8.65 -7.05 4.68
CA VAL A 66 -9.29 -7.67 3.51
C VAL A 66 -8.26 -8.12 2.49
N GLY A 67 -7.22 -7.33 2.32
CA GLY A 67 -6.12 -7.63 1.42
C GLY A 67 -4.94 -6.73 1.70
N TYR A 68 -3.78 -7.13 1.22
CA TYR A 68 -2.55 -6.36 1.38
C TYR A 68 -1.61 -6.57 0.20
N MET A 69 -0.72 -5.62 0.00
CA MET A 69 0.44 -5.77 -0.85
C MET A 69 1.69 -5.34 -0.11
N SER A 70 2.79 -6.02 -0.39
CA SER A 70 4.11 -5.66 0.13
C SER A 70 5.10 -5.74 -1.01
N VAL A 71 5.77 -4.63 -1.30
CA VAL A 71 6.61 -4.52 -2.49
C VAL A 71 7.81 -3.64 -2.21
N ARG A 72 8.93 -3.96 -2.83
CA ARG A 72 10.14 -3.13 -2.75
C ARG A 72 9.92 -1.79 -3.45
N LEU A 73 10.41 -0.73 -2.84
CA LEU A 73 10.35 0.60 -3.45
C LEU A 73 10.96 0.63 -4.85
N THR A 74 12.08 -0.07 -5.04
CA THR A 74 12.73 -0.18 -6.35
C THR A 74 11.84 -0.79 -7.43
N ASP A 75 11.01 -1.77 -7.06
CA ASP A 75 10.09 -2.41 -8.00
C ASP A 75 8.92 -1.48 -8.36
N LEU A 76 8.42 -0.72 -7.38
CA LEU A 76 7.41 0.31 -7.63
C LEU A 76 7.92 1.41 -8.58
N LEU A 77 9.14 1.88 -8.37
CA LEU A 77 9.74 2.91 -9.20
C LEU A 77 10.02 2.41 -10.62
N ARG A 78 10.45 1.16 -10.75
CA ARG A 78 10.66 0.53 -12.07
C ARG A 78 9.34 0.35 -12.82
N ALA A 79 8.27 -0.02 -12.13
CA ALA A 79 6.96 -0.19 -12.73
C ALA A 79 6.40 1.11 -13.31
N LYS A 80 6.73 2.26 -12.72
CA LYS A 80 6.32 3.58 -13.23
C LYS A 80 6.89 3.86 -14.63
N GLU A 81 8.08 3.37 -14.93
CA GLU A 81 8.73 3.54 -16.24
C GLU A 81 8.05 2.71 -17.33
N GLN A 82 7.20 1.77 -16.96
CA GLN A 82 6.47 0.90 -17.88
C GLN A 82 4.99 1.31 -17.94
N ALA A 83 4.56 1.77 -19.08
CA ALA A 83 3.18 2.19 -19.30
C ALA A 83 2.18 1.08 -18.93
N GLY A 84 1.18 1.41 -18.12
CA GLY A 84 0.10 0.51 -17.74
C GLY A 84 0.38 -0.42 -16.56
N ARG A 85 1.52 -0.29 -15.88
CA ARG A 85 1.84 -1.12 -14.72
C ARG A 85 1.61 -0.43 -13.37
N ASP A 86 0.53 0.26 -13.22
CA ASP A 86 0.13 0.91 -11.97
C ASP A 86 -0.87 0.08 -11.13
N TRP A 87 -1.25 -1.09 -11.60
CA TRP A 87 -2.12 -2.04 -10.91
C TRP A 87 -1.34 -3.17 -10.26
N TRP A 88 -1.65 -3.43 -8.99
CA TRP A 88 -0.97 -4.44 -8.18
C TRP A 88 -1.99 -5.40 -7.57
N PRO A 89 -1.76 -6.72 -7.66
CA PRO A 89 -2.65 -7.67 -7.02
C PRO A 89 -2.53 -7.58 -5.50
N LEU A 90 -3.66 -7.71 -4.82
CA LEU A 90 -3.69 -7.85 -3.37
C LEU A 90 -3.55 -9.31 -2.98
N SER A 91 -2.69 -9.56 -2.00
CA SER A 91 -2.63 -10.84 -1.30
C SER A 91 -3.71 -10.91 -0.23
N GLY A 92 -4.13 -12.12 0.14
CA GLY A 92 -5.17 -12.31 1.16
C GLY A 92 -6.59 -12.11 0.65
N CYS A 93 -6.79 -11.70 -0.60
CA CYS A 93 -8.08 -11.70 -1.27
C CYS A 93 -7.97 -12.37 -2.65
N LYS A 94 -9.09 -12.87 -3.15
CA LYS A 94 -9.07 -13.71 -4.35
C LYS A 94 -8.78 -12.93 -5.64
N THR A 95 -9.31 -11.73 -5.78
CA THR A 95 -9.34 -10.98 -7.04
C THR A 95 -9.01 -9.50 -6.89
N GLY A 96 -8.80 -9.00 -5.67
CA GLY A 96 -8.58 -7.58 -5.41
C GLY A 96 -7.29 -7.04 -6.03
N ARG A 97 -7.35 -5.83 -6.55
CA ARG A 97 -6.24 -5.07 -7.12
C ARG A 97 -6.17 -3.67 -6.54
N LEU A 98 -4.98 -3.18 -6.41
CA LEU A 98 -4.69 -1.84 -5.91
C LEU A 98 -3.99 -1.04 -7.00
N ARG A 99 -4.43 0.19 -7.24
CA ARG A 99 -3.80 1.10 -8.19
C ARG A 99 -3.03 2.18 -7.46
N LEU A 100 -1.74 2.27 -7.74
CA LEU A 100 -0.86 3.26 -7.13
C LEU A 100 0.28 3.66 -8.05
N SER A 101 0.87 4.80 -7.79
CA SER A 101 2.12 5.23 -8.40
C SER A 101 3.03 5.87 -7.37
N THR A 102 4.32 5.85 -7.64
CA THR A 102 5.34 6.42 -6.76
C THR A 102 6.30 7.29 -7.53
N ASP A 103 6.74 8.36 -6.89
CA ASP A 103 7.84 9.20 -7.35
C ASP A 103 8.96 9.19 -6.32
N TRP A 104 10.17 9.32 -6.80
CA TRP A 104 11.37 9.45 -5.98
C TRP A 104 12.06 10.78 -6.24
N LYS A 105 12.33 11.52 -5.17
CA LYS A 105 13.13 12.73 -5.21
C LYS A 105 14.34 12.54 -4.29
N PRO A 106 15.55 12.42 -4.83
CA PRO A 106 16.74 12.30 -4.00
C PRO A 106 16.95 13.56 -3.17
N LEU A 107 17.37 13.39 -1.92
CA LEU A 107 17.86 14.49 -1.10
C LEU A 107 19.33 14.74 -1.47
N GLU A 108 19.58 15.87 -2.08
CA GLU A 108 20.93 16.33 -2.38
C GLU A 108 21.48 17.03 -1.14
N LEU A 109 22.44 16.37 -0.48
CA LEU A 109 23.26 17.04 0.51
C LEU A 109 24.37 17.79 -0.26
N SER A 110 24.14 19.05 -0.52
CA SER A 110 25.13 19.95 -1.10
C SER A 110 26.20 20.27 -0.05
N LEU A 111 27.13 19.34 0.15
CA LEU A 111 28.34 19.59 0.91
C LEU A 111 29.39 20.14 -0.08
N HIS A 112 29.68 21.44 0.02
CA HIS A 112 30.76 22.04 -0.74
C HIS A 112 32.09 21.28 -0.49
N GLY A 113 32.64 20.66 -1.53
CA GLY A 113 33.99 20.13 -1.55
C GLY A 113 34.14 18.62 -1.22
N VAL A 114 33.07 17.86 -1.16
CA VAL A 114 33.14 16.39 -1.07
C VAL A 114 32.62 15.78 -2.36
N ASP A 115 33.45 14.90 -2.96
CA ASP A 115 33.08 14.16 -4.16
C ASP A 115 31.74 13.45 -3.99
N GLN A 116 30.86 13.78 -4.85
CA GLN A 116 29.60 13.29 -5.35
C GLN A 116 29.09 11.92 -4.82
N TYR A 117 29.09 11.70 -3.51
CA TYR A 117 28.29 10.63 -2.95
C TYR A 117 26.85 11.11 -2.79
N VAL A 118 25.98 10.65 -3.67
CA VAL A 118 24.52 10.84 -3.51
C VAL A 118 24.01 9.75 -2.58
N PRO A 119 23.68 10.08 -1.32
CA PRO A 119 23.13 9.07 -0.42
C PRO A 119 21.81 8.53 -0.97
N PRO A 120 21.48 7.24 -0.72
CA PRO A 120 20.21 6.65 -1.15
C PRO A 120 19.01 7.15 -0.33
N ILE A 121 19.10 8.34 0.22
CA ILE A 121 18.07 9.05 0.98
C ILE A 121 17.28 9.94 0.06
N GLY A 122 15.98 9.88 0.17
CA GLY A 122 15.11 10.70 -0.63
C GLY A 122 13.71 10.83 -0.05
N VAL A 123 12.89 11.57 -0.77
CA VAL A 123 11.46 11.69 -0.51
C VAL A 123 10.72 10.76 -1.48
N VAL A 124 9.89 9.91 -0.94
CA VAL A 124 8.94 9.10 -1.71
C VAL A 124 7.60 9.82 -1.70
N ARG A 125 7.05 10.06 -2.87
CA ARG A 125 5.67 10.45 -3.03
C ARG A 125 4.89 9.24 -3.51
N LEU A 126 3.94 8.81 -2.69
CA LEU A 126 3.06 7.69 -2.97
C LEU A 126 1.67 8.22 -3.31
N TRP A 127 1.17 7.84 -4.46
CA TRP A 127 -0.18 8.13 -4.90
C TRP A 127 -1.00 6.85 -4.84
N LEU A 128 -1.91 6.77 -3.89
CA LEU A 128 -2.88 5.69 -3.82
C LEU A 128 -4.17 6.15 -4.47
N LYS A 129 -4.48 5.57 -5.61
CA LYS A 129 -5.62 5.99 -6.42
C LYS A 129 -6.89 5.25 -5.99
N ASN A 130 -6.94 3.97 -6.23
CA ASN A 130 -8.13 3.18 -5.99
C ASN A 130 -7.80 1.68 -5.85
N ALA A 131 -8.76 0.94 -5.40
CA ALA A 131 -8.76 -0.51 -5.47
C ALA A 131 -10.03 -1.00 -6.18
N THR A 132 -9.99 -2.20 -6.69
CA THR A 132 -11.14 -2.83 -7.33
C THR A 132 -11.30 -4.25 -6.83
N ASP A 133 -12.55 -4.70 -6.82
CA ASP A 133 -12.92 -6.07 -6.51
C ASP A 133 -12.36 -6.57 -5.17
N VAL A 134 -12.35 -5.68 -4.18
CA VAL A 134 -11.96 -5.99 -2.81
C VAL A 134 -13.11 -6.70 -2.13
N LYS A 135 -12.95 -7.98 -1.91
CA LYS A 135 -13.98 -8.83 -1.33
C LYS A 135 -13.38 -9.71 -0.26
N TRP A 136 -14.17 -9.98 0.74
CA TRP A 136 -13.85 -11.08 1.63
C TRP A 136 -13.64 -12.34 0.83
N VAL A 137 -12.52 -12.99 1.06
CA VAL A 137 -12.46 -14.40 0.77
C VAL A 137 -13.43 -15.05 1.75
N HIS A 138 -14.57 -15.52 1.24
CA HIS A 138 -15.25 -16.57 1.95
C HIS A 138 -14.29 -17.76 1.97
N LEU A 139 -13.42 -17.78 2.97
CA LEU A 139 -12.99 -19.05 3.45
C LEU A 139 -14.29 -19.75 3.78
N ASN A 140 -14.76 -20.61 2.90
CA ASN A 140 -15.45 -21.76 3.38
C ASN A 140 -14.51 -22.32 4.43
N LEU A 141 -14.71 -21.93 5.66
CA LEU A 141 -14.25 -22.69 6.79
C LEU A 141 -14.95 -24.03 6.61
N ILE A 142 -14.43 -24.83 5.71
CA ILE A 142 -14.53 -26.25 5.84
C ILE A 142 -14.05 -26.42 7.25
N CYS A 143 -14.99 -26.76 8.11
CA CYS A 143 -14.72 -27.03 9.49
C CYS A 143 -13.41 -27.79 9.56
N LEU A 144 -12.35 -27.10 9.97
CA LEU A 144 -11.18 -27.82 10.38
C LEU A 144 -11.69 -28.72 11.47
N PRO A 145 -11.51 -30.02 11.35
CA PRO A 145 -11.92 -30.91 12.42
C PRO A 145 -11.29 -30.38 13.69
N ASP A 146 -12.11 -30.19 14.70
CA ASP A 146 -11.67 -29.81 16.03
C ASP A 146 -10.56 -30.75 16.46
N PHE A 147 -9.37 -30.18 16.60
CA PHE A 147 -8.29 -30.91 17.26
C PHE A 147 -8.42 -30.74 18.76
#